data_01b33669c7eaecc82b49a66286b91dc9
#
_entry.id   01b33669c7eaecc82b49a66286b91dc9
#
_cell.length_a   1.000
_cell.length_b   1.000
_cell.length_c   1.000
_cell.angle_alpha   90.00
_cell.angle_beta   90.00
_cell.angle_gamma   90.00
#
_symmetry.space_group_name_H-M   'P 1'
#
loop_
_entity.id
_entity.type
_entity.pdbx_description
1 polymer ?
#
loop_
_entity_poly.entity_id
_entity_poly.type
_entity_poly.pdbx_seq_one_letter_code
_entity_poly.pdbx_strand_id
1 'polypeptide(L)'
;MKKILFLSLFLMVCTILSAQKRVKVACVGNSITYGYTLPNPATDSYPSQLQQLLGETYEVGNFGKSGATLLNKGHRPYMQQEEFKKAIAFAGDIVVIHLGINDTDPRDWPNYRDSFVKDYLALIDSFRVANPKCHIIIARLTPIADRHPRFESGTRDWHGEIQQSIETIAKYAGVQLMDFHEPLYPYPYLLPDAVHPNVEGAGILAKTVYSAITGDFGGLHLSELYTDNMVLQHG
;
A
#
# COMPACT_ATOMS: atom_id res chain seq x y z
N MET A 1 36.16 29.87 -63.01
CA MET A 1 34.90 29.99 -62.22
C MET A 1 34.80 28.78 -61.32
N LYS A 2 35.11 28.93 -60.02
CA LYS A 2 35.13 27.84 -59.04
C LYS A 2 33.71 27.75 -58.43
N LYS A 3 33.05 26.62 -58.62
CA LYS A 3 31.78 26.31 -57.93
C LYS A 3 32.10 25.83 -56.53
N ILE A 4 31.72 26.62 -55.54
CA ILE A 4 31.79 26.25 -54.11
C ILE A 4 30.59 25.42 -53.82
N LEU A 5 30.81 24.11 -53.45
CA LEU A 5 29.81 23.19 -53.02
C LEU A 5 29.64 23.36 -51.49
N PHE A 6 28.52 24.00 -51.08
CA PHE A 6 28.14 24.05 -49.65
C PHE A 6 27.58 22.71 -49.24
N LEU A 7 28.37 21.93 -48.51
CA LEU A 7 27.93 20.71 -47.84
C LEU A 7 27.31 21.13 -46.49
N SER A 8 25.98 21.24 -46.43
CA SER A 8 25.26 21.47 -45.19
C SER A 8 25.27 20.18 -44.38
N LEU A 9 26.15 20.11 -43.37
CA LEU A 9 26.18 19.08 -42.38
C LEU A 9 24.96 19.26 -41.47
N PHE A 10 23.88 18.52 -41.76
CA PHE A 10 22.70 18.43 -40.91
C PHE A 10 23.09 17.59 -39.69
N LEU A 11 23.47 18.25 -38.59
CA LEU A 11 23.73 17.60 -37.31
C LEU A 11 22.39 17.13 -36.76
N MET A 12 22.05 15.87 -37.04
CA MET A 12 20.92 15.19 -36.44
C MET A 12 21.28 14.90 -34.98
N VAL A 13 20.95 15.82 -34.08
CA VAL A 13 21.02 15.62 -32.64
C VAL A 13 19.92 14.62 -32.31
N CYS A 14 20.25 13.33 -32.35
CA CYS A 14 19.47 12.30 -31.70
C CYS A 14 19.51 12.56 -30.19
N THR A 15 18.56 13.33 -29.70
CA THR A 15 18.26 13.32 -28.28
C THR A 15 17.80 11.91 -27.95
N ILE A 16 18.70 11.09 -27.42
CA ILE A 16 18.34 9.85 -26.76
C ILE A 16 17.53 10.30 -25.55
N LEU A 17 16.21 10.36 -25.70
CA LEU A 17 15.31 10.42 -24.58
C LEU A 17 15.51 9.08 -23.86
N SER A 18 16.45 9.03 -22.93
CA SER A 18 16.50 7.94 -21.97
C SER A 18 15.18 8.00 -21.23
N ALA A 19 14.26 7.09 -21.55
CA ALA A 19 13.03 6.98 -20.82
C ALA A 19 13.43 6.78 -19.35
N GLN A 20 13.25 7.81 -18.54
CA GLN A 20 13.58 7.74 -17.12
C GLN A 20 12.80 6.58 -16.54
N LYS A 21 13.51 5.58 -15.99
CA LYS A 21 12.89 4.40 -15.39
C LYS A 21 11.97 4.87 -14.27
N ARG A 22 10.67 4.62 -14.42
CA ARG A 22 9.68 4.95 -13.38
C ARG A 22 9.92 4.10 -12.14
N VAL A 23 9.70 4.68 -10.97
CA VAL A 23 9.68 3.97 -9.70
C VAL A 23 8.37 3.17 -9.62
N LYS A 24 8.46 1.87 -9.47
CA LYS A 24 7.30 0.97 -9.42
C LYS A 24 6.79 0.83 -7.99
N VAL A 25 5.51 1.15 -7.79
CA VAL A 25 4.82 0.99 -6.49
C VAL A 25 3.77 -0.11 -6.62
N ALA A 26 3.96 -1.23 -5.95
CA ALA A 26 3.00 -2.33 -5.91
C ALA A 26 2.07 -2.20 -4.70
N CYS A 27 0.80 -1.89 -4.91
CA CYS A 27 -0.22 -1.88 -3.86
C CYS A 27 -0.86 -3.26 -3.75
N VAL A 28 -0.48 -3.99 -2.72
CA VAL A 28 -0.88 -5.37 -2.42
C VAL A 28 -1.93 -5.38 -1.32
N GLY A 29 -3.05 -6.10 -1.53
CA GLY A 29 -4.09 -6.10 -0.52
C GLY A 29 -5.36 -6.83 -0.90
N ASN A 30 -6.42 -6.47 -0.21
CA ASN A 30 -7.75 -7.07 -0.31
C ASN A 30 -8.73 -6.19 -1.13
N SER A 31 -10.02 -6.24 -0.78
CA SER A 31 -11.09 -5.44 -1.39
C SER A 31 -10.88 -3.93 -1.27
N ILE A 32 -10.27 -3.45 -0.19
CA ILE A 32 -9.98 -2.03 0.03
C ILE A 32 -8.93 -1.55 -0.98
N THR A 33 -7.87 -2.34 -1.20
CA THR A 33 -6.87 -2.05 -2.23
C THR A 33 -7.46 -2.15 -3.63
N TYR A 34 -8.29 -3.17 -3.89
CA TYR A 34 -8.99 -3.31 -5.17
C TYR A 34 -9.89 -2.10 -5.49
N GLY A 35 -10.52 -1.51 -4.47
CA GLY A 35 -11.52 -0.45 -4.60
C GLY A 35 -12.94 -0.99 -4.70
N TYR A 36 -13.25 -2.07 -3.95
CA TYR A 36 -14.59 -2.65 -3.88
C TYR A 36 -15.58 -1.61 -3.34
N THR A 37 -16.79 -1.58 -3.87
CA THR A 37 -17.86 -0.60 -3.65
C THR A 37 -17.64 0.79 -4.25
N LEU A 38 -16.45 1.11 -4.77
CA LEU A 38 -16.24 2.39 -5.44
C LEU A 38 -16.91 2.41 -6.82
N PRO A 39 -17.45 3.57 -7.26
CA PRO A 39 -18.11 3.71 -8.56
C PRO A 39 -17.21 3.29 -9.73
N ASN A 40 -15.95 3.66 -9.70
CA ASN A 40 -14.95 3.30 -10.69
C ASN A 40 -13.62 2.98 -10.03
N PRO A 41 -13.33 1.73 -9.66
CA PRO A 41 -12.06 1.36 -9.02
C PRO A 41 -10.80 1.77 -9.80
N ALA A 42 -10.90 1.89 -11.13
CA ALA A 42 -9.76 2.27 -11.97
C ALA A 42 -9.33 3.74 -11.77
N THR A 43 -10.18 4.59 -11.25
CA THR A 43 -9.88 5.99 -10.93
C THR A 43 -9.98 6.30 -9.45
N ASP A 44 -10.86 5.61 -8.73
CA ASP A 44 -11.31 6.00 -7.40
C ASP A 44 -10.63 5.21 -6.28
N SER A 45 -10.02 4.05 -6.60
CA SER A 45 -9.26 3.26 -5.61
C SER A 45 -8.05 4.04 -5.09
N TYR A 46 -7.60 3.76 -3.85
CA TYR A 46 -6.45 4.46 -3.30
C TYR A 46 -5.17 4.28 -4.15
N PRO A 47 -4.89 3.13 -4.80
CA PRO A 47 -3.74 3.03 -5.69
C PRO A 47 -3.85 3.94 -6.92
N SER A 48 -5.08 4.09 -7.47
CA SER A 48 -5.30 4.96 -8.62
C SER A 48 -5.17 6.45 -8.26
N GLN A 49 -5.71 6.85 -7.11
CA GLN A 49 -5.51 8.21 -6.58
C GLN A 49 -4.05 8.46 -6.19
N LEU A 50 -3.34 7.46 -5.67
CA LEU A 50 -1.91 7.54 -5.39
C LEU A 50 -1.09 7.77 -6.67
N GLN A 51 -1.45 7.11 -7.78
CA GLN A 51 -0.81 7.35 -9.08
C GLN A 51 -0.93 8.82 -9.49
N GLN A 52 -2.08 9.44 -9.26
CA GLN A 52 -2.29 10.86 -9.58
C GLN A 52 -1.41 11.76 -8.69
N LEU A 53 -1.29 11.44 -7.40
CA LEU A 53 -0.46 12.20 -6.46
C LEU A 53 1.04 12.10 -6.78
N LEU A 54 1.52 10.91 -7.12
CA LEU A 54 2.93 10.63 -7.40
C LEU A 54 3.38 11.09 -8.81
N GLY A 55 2.44 11.25 -9.74
CA GLY A 55 2.72 11.70 -11.11
C GLY A 55 3.43 10.66 -11.98
N GLU A 56 3.99 11.13 -13.09
CA GLU A 56 4.51 10.26 -14.17
C GLU A 56 5.86 9.59 -13.86
N THR A 57 6.58 10.06 -12.85
CA THR A 57 7.85 9.47 -12.41
C THR A 57 7.66 8.14 -11.69
N TYR A 58 6.42 7.83 -11.31
CA TYR A 58 6.02 6.59 -10.67
C TYR A 58 5.08 5.78 -11.56
N GLU A 59 5.04 4.47 -11.30
CA GLU A 59 4.11 3.52 -11.89
C GLU A 59 3.46 2.74 -10.74
N VAL A 60 2.18 3.02 -10.46
CA VAL A 60 1.44 2.37 -9.36
C VAL A 60 0.60 1.22 -9.90
N GLY A 61 0.87 0.01 -9.42
CA GLY A 61 0.09 -1.19 -9.71
C GLY A 61 -0.89 -1.51 -8.60
N ASN A 62 -2.15 -1.76 -8.95
CA ASN A 62 -3.18 -2.26 -8.03
C ASN A 62 -3.26 -3.77 -8.09
N PHE A 63 -2.85 -4.45 -7.02
CA PHE A 63 -2.89 -5.91 -6.86
C PHE A 63 -3.83 -6.32 -5.72
N GLY A 64 -4.92 -5.59 -5.55
CA GLY A 64 -5.98 -5.89 -4.60
C GLY A 64 -6.83 -7.07 -5.04
N LYS A 65 -7.14 -7.99 -4.11
CA LYS A 65 -8.05 -9.12 -4.30
C LYS A 65 -9.16 -9.11 -3.28
N SER A 66 -10.39 -8.83 -3.70
CA SER A 66 -11.54 -8.81 -2.78
C SER A 66 -11.69 -10.13 -2.03
N GLY A 67 -11.84 -10.02 -0.70
CA GLY A 67 -11.99 -11.15 0.21
C GLY A 67 -10.68 -11.89 0.53
N ALA A 68 -9.53 -11.44 0.02
CA ALA A 68 -8.27 -12.12 0.28
C ALA A 68 -7.86 -12.03 1.75
N THR A 69 -7.41 -13.16 2.29
CA THR A 69 -6.81 -13.29 3.62
C THR A 69 -5.30 -13.26 3.52
N LEU A 70 -4.63 -12.83 4.59
CA LEU A 70 -3.20 -13.01 4.73
C LEU A 70 -2.86 -14.48 5.03
N LEU A 71 -3.62 -15.11 5.95
CA LEU A 71 -3.45 -16.49 6.33
C LEU A 71 -3.49 -17.44 5.14
N ASN A 72 -2.44 -18.25 4.96
CA ASN A 72 -2.34 -19.22 3.87
C ASN A 72 -3.33 -20.39 4.00
N LYS A 73 -3.88 -20.59 5.19
CA LYS A 73 -4.98 -21.52 5.47
C LYS A 73 -6.35 -20.84 5.57
N GLY A 74 -6.41 -19.54 5.36
CA GLY A 74 -7.66 -18.78 5.36
C GLY A 74 -8.58 -19.17 4.21
N HIS A 75 -9.80 -18.67 4.23
CA HIS A 75 -10.82 -19.02 3.23
C HIS A 75 -10.49 -18.53 1.81
N ARG A 76 -9.56 -17.56 1.67
CA ARG A 76 -9.10 -17.04 0.37
C ARG A 76 -7.65 -16.51 0.47
N PRO A 77 -6.65 -17.38 0.57
CA PRO A 77 -5.27 -16.95 0.75
C PRO A 77 -4.76 -16.06 -0.38
N TYR A 78 -4.21 -14.89 -0.06
CA TYR A 78 -3.70 -13.94 -1.06
C TYR A 78 -2.58 -14.54 -1.91
N MET A 79 -1.65 -15.27 -1.29
CA MET A 79 -0.51 -15.89 -1.99
C MET A 79 -0.93 -16.97 -3.01
N GLN A 80 -2.19 -17.41 -3.00
CA GLN A 80 -2.74 -18.34 -3.98
C GLN A 80 -3.51 -17.64 -5.11
N GLN A 81 -3.64 -16.32 -5.08
CA GLN A 81 -4.41 -15.55 -6.07
C GLN A 81 -3.53 -15.11 -7.26
N GLU A 82 -4.17 -14.87 -8.40
CA GLU A 82 -3.48 -14.35 -9.59
C GLU A 82 -2.92 -12.95 -9.36
N GLU A 83 -3.55 -12.15 -8.51
CA GLU A 83 -3.11 -10.82 -8.12
C GLU A 83 -1.74 -10.87 -7.43
N PHE A 84 -1.48 -11.87 -6.60
CA PHE A 84 -0.15 -12.10 -6.01
C PHE A 84 0.91 -12.40 -7.08
N LYS A 85 0.61 -13.30 -8.01
CA LYS A 85 1.54 -13.64 -9.09
C LYS A 85 1.88 -12.41 -9.95
N LYS A 86 0.86 -11.59 -10.25
CA LYS A 86 1.04 -10.33 -10.98
C LYS A 86 1.88 -9.33 -10.18
N ALA A 87 1.66 -9.21 -8.87
CA ALA A 87 2.45 -8.33 -8.01
C ALA A 87 3.92 -8.75 -7.95
N ILE A 88 4.20 -10.05 -7.84
CA ILE A 88 5.56 -10.60 -7.91
C ILE A 88 6.21 -10.30 -9.27
N ALA A 89 5.50 -10.55 -10.38
CA ALA A 89 6.01 -10.28 -11.73
C ALA A 89 6.23 -8.78 -11.99
N PHE A 90 5.46 -7.91 -11.36
CA PHE A 90 5.63 -6.46 -11.43
C PHE A 90 6.97 -6.01 -10.82
N ALA A 91 7.48 -6.73 -9.83
CA ALA A 91 8.76 -6.47 -9.17
C ALA A 91 8.89 -5.01 -8.71
N GLY A 92 7.95 -4.55 -7.87
CA GLY A 92 7.88 -3.18 -7.38
C GLY A 92 9.18 -2.73 -6.68
N ASP A 93 9.58 -1.48 -6.92
CA ASP A 93 10.66 -0.84 -6.15
C ASP A 93 10.16 -0.48 -4.74
N ILE A 94 8.86 -0.22 -4.61
CA ILE A 94 8.15 -0.03 -3.34
C ILE A 94 6.97 -1.00 -3.33
N VAL A 95 6.76 -1.69 -2.20
CA VAL A 95 5.63 -2.61 -2.00
C VAL A 95 4.84 -2.16 -0.77
N VAL A 96 3.58 -1.82 -1.00
CA VAL A 96 2.64 -1.40 0.05
C VAL A 96 1.68 -2.55 0.32
N ILE A 97 1.65 -3.08 1.55
CA ILE A 97 0.85 -4.24 1.92
C ILE A 97 -0.24 -3.86 2.91
N HIS A 98 -1.50 -4.09 2.54
CA HIS A 98 -2.68 -3.96 3.41
C HIS A 98 -3.50 -5.24 3.40
N LEU A 99 -3.17 -6.19 4.27
CA LEU A 99 -3.83 -7.49 4.44
C LEU A 99 -4.04 -7.80 5.92
N GLY A 100 -5.06 -8.60 6.23
CA GLY A 100 -5.40 -9.02 7.58
C GLY A 100 -6.87 -8.76 7.97
N ILE A 101 -7.55 -7.81 7.31
CA ILE A 101 -8.93 -7.48 7.69
C ILE A 101 -9.92 -8.64 7.44
N ASN A 102 -9.73 -9.43 6.38
CA ASN A 102 -10.56 -10.60 6.11
C ASN A 102 -10.23 -11.77 7.04
N ASP A 103 -9.06 -11.76 7.63
CA ASP A 103 -8.63 -12.76 8.61
C ASP A 103 -9.41 -12.67 9.93
N THR A 104 -10.12 -11.55 10.17
CA THR A 104 -11.09 -11.42 11.26
C THR A 104 -12.35 -12.29 11.07
N ASP A 105 -12.45 -13.07 10.01
CA ASP A 105 -13.54 -14.01 9.80
C ASP A 105 -13.48 -15.15 10.83
N PRO A 106 -14.62 -15.58 11.42
CA PRO A 106 -14.67 -16.72 12.35
C PRO A 106 -14.15 -18.03 11.79
N ARG A 107 -14.09 -18.17 10.47
CA ARG A 107 -13.50 -19.35 9.80
C ARG A 107 -11.97 -19.35 9.85
N ASP A 108 -11.36 -18.20 10.02
CA ASP A 108 -9.92 -18.00 9.87
C ASP A 108 -9.23 -17.77 11.21
N TRP A 109 -9.45 -16.63 11.87
CA TRP A 109 -8.65 -16.22 13.02
C TRP A 109 -8.66 -17.21 14.18
N PRO A 110 -9.82 -17.68 14.66
CA PRO A 110 -9.85 -18.63 15.78
C PRO A 110 -9.08 -19.93 15.52
N ASN A 111 -8.95 -20.30 14.24
CA ASN A 111 -8.38 -21.58 13.83
C ASN A 111 -6.90 -21.50 13.44
N TYR A 112 -6.46 -20.34 12.93
CA TYR A 112 -5.15 -20.25 12.27
C TYR A 112 -4.29 -19.07 12.72
N ARG A 113 -4.70 -18.30 13.75
CA ARG A 113 -3.97 -17.10 14.23
C ARG A 113 -2.48 -17.35 14.49
N ASP A 114 -2.10 -18.51 14.97
CA ASP A 114 -0.71 -18.87 15.27
C ASP A 114 0.18 -18.91 14.02
N SER A 115 -0.42 -18.96 12.83
CA SER A 115 0.29 -18.92 11.55
C SER A 115 0.47 -17.51 11.00
N PHE A 116 -0.23 -16.51 11.55
CA PHE A 116 -0.33 -15.17 10.95
C PHE A 116 1.04 -14.50 10.76
N VAL A 117 1.85 -14.47 11.80
CA VAL A 117 3.20 -13.87 11.75
C VAL A 117 4.07 -14.58 10.71
N LYS A 118 4.08 -15.92 10.73
CA LYS A 118 4.84 -16.72 9.77
C LYS A 118 4.40 -16.48 8.33
N ASP A 119 3.10 -16.46 8.09
CA ASP A 119 2.55 -16.28 6.75
C ASP A 119 2.81 -14.85 6.23
N TYR A 120 2.77 -13.84 7.12
CA TYR A 120 3.09 -12.47 6.74
C TYR A 120 4.58 -12.32 6.38
N LEU A 121 5.47 -12.91 7.17
CA LEU A 121 6.91 -12.90 6.87
C LEU A 121 7.19 -13.60 5.54
N ALA A 122 6.53 -14.72 5.26
CA ALA A 122 6.66 -15.40 3.98
C ALA A 122 6.19 -14.53 2.78
N LEU A 123 5.13 -13.74 2.97
CA LEU A 123 4.68 -12.77 1.96
C LEU A 123 5.74 -11.67 1.73
N ILE A 124 6.28 -11.08 2.80
CA ILE A 124 7.37 -10.08 2.74
C ILE A 124 8.58 -10.65 2.00
N ASP A 125 9.01 -11.85 2.37
CA ASP A 125 10.18 -12.49 1.76
C ASP A 125 9.97 -12.81 0.29
N SER A 126 8.75 -13.13 -0.13
CA SER A 126 8.42 -13.33 -1.55
C SER A 126 8.68 -12.07 -2.39
N PHE A 127 8.38 -10.89 -1.87
CA PHE A 127 8.69 -9.63 -2.53
C PHE A 127 10.18 -9.30 -2.52
N ARG A 128 10.88 -9.60 -1.43
CA ARG A 128 12.35 -9.47 -1.34
C ARG A 128 13.08 -10.38 -2.32
N VAL A 129 12.55 -11.57 -2.57
CA VAL A 129 13.09 -12.48 -3.60
C VAL A 129 12.87 -11.92 -4.99
N ALA A 130 11.68 -11.36 -5.27
CA ALA A 130 11.36 -10.77 -6.57
C ALA A 130 12.17 -9.50 -6.88
N ASN A 131 12.41 -8.66 -5.86
CA ASN A 131 13.26 -7.47 -5.95
C ASN A 131 13.99 -7.26 -4.61
N PRO A 132 15.27 -7.69 -4.50
CA PRO A 132 16.03 -7.58 -3.25
C PRO A 132 16.25 -6.15 -2.75
N LYS A 133 16.00 -5.14 -3.59
CA LYS A 133 16.13 -3.72 -3.26
C LYS A 133 14.79 -3.05 -2.96
N CYS A 134 13.68 -3.81 -2.96
CA CYS A 134 12.38 -3.22 -2.73
C CYS A 134 12.26 -2.64 -1.31
N HIS A 135 11.68 -1.46 -1.22
CA HIS A 135 11.25 -0.89 0.04
C HIS A 135 9.84 -1.41 0.37
N ILE A 136 9.69 -2.05 1.52
CA ILE A 136 8.41 -2.63 1.93
C ILE A 136 7.79 -1.77 3.02
N ILE A 137 6.53 -1.40 2.80
CA ILE A 137 5.68 -0.66 3.72
C ILE A 137 4.49 -1.55 4.06
N ILE A 138 4.26 -1.83 5.33
CA ILE A 138 3.06 -2.54 5.76
C ILE A 138 2.14 -1.59 6.50
N ALA A 139 0.83 -1.76 6.31
CA ALA A 139 -0.18 -0.88 6.88
C ALA A 139 -0.87 -1.51 8.09
N ARG A 140 -1.11 -0.73 9.15
CA ARG A 140 -2.16 -1.03 10.11
C ARG A 140 -3.49 -1.10 9.37
N LEU A 141 -4.38 -1.99 9.83
CA LEU A 141 -5.68 -2.20 9.18
C LEU A 141 -6.54 -0.94 9.28
N THR A 142 -7.33 -0.69 8.24
CA THR A 142 -8.43 0.28 8.31
C THR A 142 -9.41 -0.11 9.43
N PRO A 143 -10.14 0.85 10.02
CA PRO A 143 -11.14 0.53 11.03
C PRO A 143 -12.29 -0.28 10.42
N ILE A 144 -12.96 -1.07 11.28
CA ILE A 144 -14.27 -1.63 11.03
C ILE A 144 -15.25 -0.86 11.90
N ALA A 145 -16.28 -0.24 11.30
CA ALA A 145 -17.24 0.53 12.07
C ALA A 145 -18.16 -0.36 12.93
N ASP A 146 -18.58 0.15 14.10
CA ASP A 146 -19.34 -0.56 15.13
C ASP A 146 -20.63 -1.21 14.60
N ARG A 147 -21.22 -0.62 13.57
CA ARG A 147 -22.44 -1.13 12.92
C ARG A 147 -22.24 -2.38 12.06
N HIS A 148 -21.00 -2.86 11.92
CA HIS A 148 -20.73 -4.07 11.14
C HIS A 148 -21.36 -5.29 11.83
N PRO A 149 -22.15 -6.14 11.12
CA PRO A 149 -22.90 -7.23 11.75
C PRO A 149 -22.05 -8.25 12.49
N ARG A 150 -20.78 -8.43 12.11
CA ARG A 150 -19.84 -9.35 12.77
C ARG A 150 -19.01 -8.72 13.88
N PHE A 151 -19.19 -7.41 14.13
CA PHE A 151 -18.36 -6.70 15.09
C PHE A 151 -18.59 -7.17 16.55
N GLU A 152 -19.80 -7.66 16.85
CA GLU A 152 -20.14 -8.21 18.15
C GLU A 152 -19.73 -9.67 18.36
N SER A 153 -19.29 -10.36 17.29
CA SER A 153 -18.96 -11.79 17.31
C SER A 153 -17.46 -12.10 17.41
N GLY A 154 -16.68 -11.27 18.11
CA GLY A 154 -15.23 -11.44 18.28
C GLY A 154 -14.38 -10.73 17.23
N THR A 155 -14.96 -10.27 16.12
CA THR A 155 -14.22 -9.55 15.05
C THR A 155 -13.48 -8.31 15.58
N ARG A 156 -14.04 -7.61 16.59
CA ARG A 156 -13.39 -6.46 17.23
C ARG A 156 -12.07 -6.85 17.89
N ASP A 157 -12.10 -7.88 18.73
CA ASP A 157 -10.93 -8.33 19.48
C ASP A 157 -9.89 -8.89 18.52
N TRP A 158 -10.31 -9.66 17.53
CA TRP A 158 -9.42 -10.22 16.52
C TRP A 158 -8.80 -9.15 15.63
N HIS A 159 -9.54 -8.08 15.30
CA HIS A 159 -8.97 -6.93 14.60
C HIS A 159 -7.85 -6.30 15.45
N GLY A 160 -8.06 -6.11 16.76
CA GLY A 160 -7.04 -5.61 17.68
C GLY A 160 -5.80 -6.52 17.77
N GLU A 161 -6.00 -7.84 17.87
CA GLU A 161 -4.91 -8.83 17.89
C GLU A 161 -4.09 -8.80 16.59
N ILE A 162 -4.75 -8.66 15.44
CA ILE A 162 -4.10 -8.56 14.13
C ILE A 162 -3.30 -7.26 14.02
N GLN A 163 -3.84 -6.13 14.49
CA GLN A 163 -3.12 -4.85 14.54
C GLN A 163 -1.80 -4.98 15.30
N GLN A 164 -1.84 -5.54 16.50
CA GLN A 164 -0.64 -5.78 17.33
C GLN A 164 0.36 -6.71 16.63
N SER A 165 -0.14 -7.73 15.93
CA SER A 165 0.69 -8.64 15.14
C SER A 165 1.39 -7.91 14.00
N ILE A 166 0.68 -7.03 13.26
CA ILE A 166 1.26 -6.23 12.16
C ILE A 166 2.36 -5.30 12.69
N GLU A 167 2.14 -4.62 13.81
CA GLU A 167 3.16 -3.77 14.45
C GLU A 167 4.41 -4.56 14.84
N THR A 168 4.20 -5.74 15.41
CA THR A 168 5.29 -6.66 15.77
C THR A 168 6.07 -7.13 14.54
N ILE A 169 5.35 -7.49 13.47
CA ILE A 169 5.94 -7.93 12.19
C ILE A 169 6.77 -6.81 11.58
N ALA A 170 6.25 -5.57 11.55
CA ALA A 170 6.99 -4.41 11.01
C ALA A 170 8.35 -4.28 11.68
N LYS A 171 8.36 -4.31 13.01
CA LYS A 171 9.57 -4.20 13.82
C LYS A 171 10.52 -5.38 13.61
N TYR A 172 10.00 -6.61 13.62
CA TYR A 172 10.80 -7.82 13.47
C TYR A 172 11.42 -7.94 12.07
N ALA A 173 10.64 -7.66 11.03
CA ALA A 173 11.09 -7.74 9.64
C ALA A 173 11.93 -6.52 9.21
N GLY A 174 12.00 -5.46 10.03
CA GLY A 174 12.70 -4.21 9.68
C GLY A 174 12.07 -3.53 8.45
N VAL A 175 10.73 -3.52 8.37
CA VAL A 175 9.98 -2.84 7.31
C VAL A 175 9.26 -1.61 7.86
N GLN A 176 8.96 -0.66 6.99
CA GLN A 176 8.24 0.54 7.38
C GLN A 176 6.79 0.20 7.76
N LEU A 177 6.32 0.74 8.87
CA LEU A 177 4.91 0.70 9.27
C LEU A 177 4.25 2.03 8.90
N MET A 178 3.07 1.97 8.30
CA MET A 178 2.17 3.12 8.15
C MET A 178 0.80 2.84 8.75
N ASP A 179 0.01 3.88 8.95
CA ASP A 179 -1.27 3.78 9.63
C ASP A 179 -2.45 4.09 8.71
N PHE A 180 -3.28 3.07 8.42
CA PHE A 180 -4.55 3.23 7.73
C PHE A 180 -5.75 3.32 8.70
N HIS A 181 -5.52 3.11 10.00
CA HIS A 181 -6.57 3.12 11.01
C HIS A 181 -6.94 4.55 11.42
N GLU A 182 -5.98 5.27 12.02
CA GLU A 182 -6.24 6.56 12.64
C GLU A 182 -6.80 7.62 11.68
N PRO A 183 -6.35 7.72 10.42
CA PRO A 183 -6.91 8.71 9.50
C PRO A 183 -8.39 8.51 9.15
N LEU A 184 -8.92 7.28 9.30
CA LEU A 184 -10.33 6.97 9.01
C LEU A 184 -11.19 6.78 10.27
N TYR A 185 -10.59 6.41 11.40
CA TYR A 185 -11.29 6.04 12.61
C TYR A 185 -12.28 7.13 13.12
N PRO A 186 -11.93 8.43 13.11
CA PRO A 186 -12.84 9.49 13.55
C PRO A 186 -14.03 9.73 12.60
N TYR A 187 -14.01 9.13 11.40
CA TYR A 187 -14.94 9.45 10.32
C TYR A 187 -15.69 8.20 9.81
N PRO A 188 -16.56 7.55 10.63
CA PRO A 188 -17.24 6.31 10.26
C PRO A 188 -18.16 6.45 9.04
N TYR A 189 -18.54 7.67 8.64
CA TYR A 189 -19.31 7.92 7.42
C TYR A 189 -18.49 7.66 6.14
N LEU A 190 -17.16 7.66 6.24
CA LEU A 190 -16.27 7.30 5.13
C LEU A 190 -16.29 5.80 4.80
N LEU A 191 -16.91 4.98 5.66
CA LEU A 191 -17.06 3.53 5.50
C LEU A 191 -18.56 3.17 5.35
N PRO A 192 -19.20 3.40 4.18
CA PRO A 192 -20.66 3.27 4.01
C PRO A 192 -21.22 1.90 4.40
N ASP A 193 -20.50 0.83 4.15
CA ASP A 193 -20.85 -0.55 4.52
C ASP A 193 -20.15 -1.05 5.79
N ALA A 194 -19.59 -0.13 6.56
CA ALA A 194 -18.84 -0.36 7.80
C ALA A 194 -17.41 -0.91 7.62
N VAL A 195 -16.95 -1.19 6.41
CA VAL A 195 -15.62 -1.78 6.12
C VAL A 195 -14.89 -1.03 5.00
N HIS A 196 -15.61 -0.80 3.88
CA HIS A 196 -14.98 -0.30 2.67
C HIS A 196 -15.05 1.23 2.59
N PRO A 197 -13.91 1.91 2.37
CA PRO A 197 -13.88 3.35 2.20
C PRO A 197 -14.66 3.78 0.94
N ASN A 198 -15.38 4.90 1.04
CA ASN A 198 -15.88 5.63 -0.13
C ASN A 198 -14.72 6.32 -0.86
N VAL A 199 -15.01 7.08 -1.93
CA VAL A 199 -13.99 7.78 -2.74
C VAL A 199 -13.13 8.72 -1.90
N GLU A 200 -13.74 9.46 -0.98
CA GLU A 200 -13.04 10.37 -0.06
C GLU A 200 -12.11 9.60 0.88
N GLY A 201 -12.61 8.53 1.51
CA GLY A 201 -11.81 7.66 2.37
C GLY A 201 -10.64 7.00 1.62
N ALA A 202 -10.87 6.56 0.38
CA ALA A 202 -9.80 6.06 -0.48
C ALA A 202 -8.75 7.14 -0.78
N GLY A 203 -9.15 8.40 -0.94
CA GLY A 203 -8.26 9.55 -1.09
C GLY A 203 -7.40 9.81 0.14
N ILE A 204 -7.95 9.63 1.34
CA ILE A 204 -7.18 9.70 2.59
C ILE A 204 -6.11 8.62 2.63
N LEU A 205 -6.46 7.37 2.29
CA LEU A 205 -5.48 6.27 2.22
C LEU A 205 -4.39 6.56 1.18
N ALA A 206 -4.75 7.11 0.01
CA ALA A 206 -3.78 7.49 -1.02
C ALA A 206 -2.77 8.54 -0.51
N LYS A 207 -3.25 9.57 0.20
CA LYS A 207 -2.39 10.57 0.83
C LYS A 207 -1.48 9.98 1.90
N THR A 208 -1.99 9.04 2.71
CA THR A 208 -1.18 8.33 3.72
C THR A 208 -0.02 7.58 3.06
N VAL A 209 -0.29 6.85 1.97
CA VAL A 209 0.78 6.16 1.22
C VAL A 209 1.73 7.16 0.57
N TYR A 210 1.21 8.23 -0.02
CA TYR A 210 2.02 9.30 -0.61
C TYR A 210 3.02 9.87 0.40
N SER A 211 2.54 10.23 1.60
CA SER A 211 3.39 10.73 2.68
C SER A 211 4.42 9.69 3.14
N ALA A 212 4.03 8.42 3.24
CA ALA A 212 4.95 7.33 3.62
C ALA A 212 6.08 7.12 2.60
N ILE A 213 5.81 7.37 1.32
CA ILE A 213 6.80 7.23 0.23
C ILE A 213 7.70 8.46 0.10
N THR A 214 7.12 9.66 0.19
CA THR A 214 7.81 10.91 -0.15
C THR A 214 8.37 11.65 1.06
N GLY A 215 7.88 11.36 2.26
CA GLY A 215 8.15 12.15 3.47
C GLY A 215 7.40 13.49 3.50
N ASP A 216 6.50 13.73 2.55
CA ASP A 216 5.69 14.95 2.50
C ASP A 216 4.38 14.76 3.28
N PHE A 217 4.27 15.39 4.41
CA PHE A 217 3.10 15.37 5.30
C PHE A 217 2.19 16.60 5.15
N GLY A 218 2.23 17.26 4.01
CA GLY A 218 1.29 18.34 3.68
C GLY A 218 1.48 19.62 4.49
N GLY A 219 2.71 20.09 4.67
CA GLY A 219 3.03 21.39 5.24
C GLY A 219 3.56 21.37 6.67
N LEU A 220 3.63 20.23 7.32
CA LEU A 220 4.45 20.02 8.52
C LEU A 220 5.84 19.54 8.12
N HIS A 221 6.63 20.40 7.47
CA HIS A 221 8.06 20.16 7.33
C HIS A 221 8.71 20.51 8.66
N LEU A 222 9.05 19.48 9.44
CA LEU A 222 10.05 19.67 10.49
C LEU A 222 11.34 20.11 9.79
N SER A 223 11.87 21.26 10.20
CA SER A 223 13.14 21.74 9.67
C SER A 223 14.19 20.62 9.80
N GLU A 224 15.19 20.59 8.90
CA GLU A 224 16.31 19.63 8.95
C GLU A 224 17.07 19.63 10.30
N LEU A 225 16.78 20.58 11.17
CA LEU A 225 17.29 20.67 12.53
C LEU A 225 16.67 19.64 13.50
N TYR A 226 15.56 18.98 13.11
CA TYR A 226 14.89 17.97 13.94
C TYR A 226 15.25 16.57 13.42
N THR A 227 15.91 15.79 14.29
CA THR A 227 16.20 14.38 14.02
C THR A 227 15.22 13.48 14.77
N ASP A 228 15.08 12.24 14.34
CA ASP A 228 14.13 11.24 14.86
C ASP A 228 14.19 10.98 16.37
N ASN A 229 15.17 11.55 17.09
CA ASN A 229 15.35 11.37 18.52
C ASN A 229 15.30 12.69 19.32
N MET A 230 14.83 13.78 18.73
CA MET A 230 14.70 15.05 19.46
C MET A 230 13.42 15.08 20.31
N VAL A 231 13.60 15.25 21.61
CA VAL A 231 12.51 15.55 22.55
C VAL A 231 12.29 17.06 22.57
N LEU A 232 11.14 17.51 22.09
CA LEU A 232 10.72 18.92 22.23
C LEU A 232 10.31 19.16 23.68
N GLN A 233 11.04 20.01 24.39
CA GLN A 233 10.61 20.50 25.71
C GLN A 233 9.51 21.55 25.52
N HIS A 234 8.39 21.35 26.21
CA HIS A 234 7.41 22.40 26.38
C HIS A 234 7.97 23.48 27.30
N GLY A 235 8.13 24.70 26.77
CA GLY A 235 8.40 25.90 27.56
C GLY A 235 7.14 26.40 28.22
#